data_44f2e86ad940d2ef162e06d8e03d1b1f
#
_entry.id   44f2e86ad940d2ef162e06d8e03d1b1f
#
_cell.length_a   1.000
_cell.length_b   1.000
_cell.length_c   1.000
_cell.angle_alpha   90.00
_cell.angle_beta   90.00
_cell.angle_gamma   90.00
#
_symmetry.space_group_name_H-M   'P 1'
#
loop_
_entity.id
_entity.type
_entity.pdbx_description
1 polymer ?
#
loop_
_entity_poly.entity_id
_entity_poly.type
_entity_poly.pdbx_seq_one_letter_code
_entity_poly.pdbx_strand_id
1 'polypeptide(L)'
;MHRYGHSVYCNLQGCIALNVSGRQQKELSMMFCKNYSFCLLAAVFLSPLLASALEIKGSMNRSSGLYRCGEIATFRFHVSDDSEKPLTEGQITLELSNDGGKLFAAKTFDLAKEPEPELSGTMTSPGFLRCRALIKKEGRTIWKSEAAGYEVERITPGAEPPEDFKSFWDHAVSQAEKTPLDPEIKEIHHLSTAKYTCYKVSFANFDERVYGFLTMPKGAGSFPALISVPGAGRGFGVPRYSRYAEQGVAVLEMNVLPFDPSPDVKELERQYQKSYYGYFLKNTDHREKYFYYKAILGINRSVNWLAGRADIAAGRIGYFGQSQGGAFGFFLGGLNPHINAVLVCVPAMCDFFAKNKDRQPGWPQLSNLQTAPYYDCVNFARYMKCPFTIYVGFGDISCTPSSNYAAYNAVPSEKKVINKIGMGHTIPPDYYRELEQMVKYLKNK
;
A
#
# COMPACT_ATOMS: atom_id res chain seq x y z
N MET A 1 -9.59 -13.97 22.73
CA MET A 1 -9.97 -14.70 21.49
C MET A 1 -10.89 -13.81 20.67
N HIS A 2 -10.36 -13.02 19.74
CA HIS A 2 -11.15 -12.26 18.78
C HIS A 2 -10.62 -12.57 17.38
N ARG A 3 -11.49 -13.11 16.55
CA ARG A 3 -11.24 -13.47 15.16
C ARG A 3 -11.12 -12.18 14.34
N TYR A 4 -9.98 -11.99 13.68
CA TYR A 4 -9.79 -10.95 12.68
C TYR A 4 -10.36 -11.43 11.35
N GLY A 5 -11.36 -10.70 10.84
CA GLY A 5 -11.92 -10.94 9.51
C GLY A 5 -10.92 -10.50 8.42
N HIS A 6 -10.61 -11.41 7.50
CA HIS A 6 -9.84 -11.12 6.29
C HIS A 6 -10.67 -10.25 5.35
N SER A 7 -10.20 -9.04 5.08
CA SER A 7 -10.74 -8.17 4.03
C SER A 7 -10.14 -8.59 2.69
N VAL A 8 -10.94 -9.26 1.87
CA VAL A 8 -10.59 -9.61 0.48
C VAL A 8 -10.85 -8.37 -0.37
N TYR A 9 -9.80 -7.77 -0.93
CA TYR A 9 -9.91 -6.74 -1.97
C TYR A 9 -10.26 -7.40 -3.30
N CYS A 10 -11.50 -7.23 -3.74
CA CYS A 10 -11.98 -7.68 -5.04
C CYS A 10 -11.58 -6.63 -6.11
N ASN A 11 -10.81 -7.05 -7.12
CA ASN A 11 -10.47 -6.25 -8.30
C ASN A 11 -11.71 -6.18 -9.22
N LEU A 12 -12.34 -4.99 -9.32
CA LEU A 12 -13.40 -4.69 -10.28
C LEU A 12 -12.80 -4.15 -11.57
N GLN A 13 -12.52 -5.04 -12.51
CA GLN A 13 -12.51 -4.70 -13.94
C GLN A 13 -13.50 -5.63 -14.65
N GLY A 14 -14.58 -5.03 -15.15
CA GLY A 14 -15.52 -5.66 -16.07
C GLY A 14 -16.93 -5.86 -15.52
N CYS A 15 -17.72 -4.82 -15.38
CA CYS A 15 -19.18 -4.91 -15.42
C CYS A 15 -19.71 -3.93 -16.46
N ILE A 16 -20.25 -4.50 -17.53
CA ILE A 16 -21.05 -3.82 -18.56
C ILE A 16 -22.35 -3.39 -17.90
N ALA A 17 -22.66 -2.10 -17.94
CA ALA A 17 -23.91 -1.54 -17.46
C ALA A 17 -25.05 -1.92 -18.42
N LEU A 18 -25.98 -2.74 -17.96
CA LEU A 18 -27.30 -2.86 -18.57
C LEU A 18 -28.25 -1.86 -17.89
N ASN A 19 -28.61 -0.82 -18.62
CA ASN A 19 -29.65 0.13 -18.25
C ASN A 19 -31.02 -0.58 -18.36
N VAL A 20 -31.70 -0.80 -17.22
CA VAL A 20 -33.09 -1.20 -17.18
C VAL A 20 -33.92 -0.06 -16.60
N SER A 21 -34.85 0.45 -17.39
CA SER A 21 -35.69 1.61 -17.09
C SER A 21 -36.66 1.36 -15.95
N GLY A 22 -36.90 2.39 -15.15
CA GLY A 22 -37.67 2.40 -13.89
C GLY A 22 -39.17 2.07 -13.95
N ARG A 23 -39.64 1.25 -14.90
CA ARG A 23 -41.05 0.86 -15.01
C ARG A 23 -41.34 -0.58 -14.64
N GLN A 24 -40.32 -1.43 -14.52
CA GLN A 24 -40.49 -2.87 -14.20
C GLN A 24 -40.35 -3.23 -12.71
N GLN A 25 -39.94 -2.30 -11.85
CA GLN A 25 -39.83 -2.54 -10.41
C GLN A 25 -41.15 -2.41 -9.63
N LYS A 26 -42.22 -1.86 -10.21
CA LYS A 26 -43.51 -1.70 -9.53
C LYS A 26 -44.49 -2.85 -9.72
N GLU A 27 -44.28 -3.75 -10.66
CA GLU A 27 -45.21 -4.88 -10.91
C GLU A 27 -44.87 -6.16 -10.16
N LEU A 28 -43.67 -6.29 -9.59
CA LEU A 28 -43.26 -7.46 -8.80
C LEU A 28 -43.60 -7.38 -7.29
N SER A 29 -44.05 -6.21 -6.78
CA SER A 29 -44.39 -6.09 -5.36
C SER A 29 -45.89 -6.28 -5.01
N MET A 30 -46.75 -6.56 -5.99
CA MET A 30 -48.21 -6.70 -5.76
C MET A 30 -48.78 -8.14 -5.97
N MET A 31 -47.93 -9.14 -6.15
CA MET A 31 -48.42 -10.54 -6.37
C MET A 31 -48.19 -11.52 -5.21
N PHE A 32 -47.76 -11.05 -4.04
CA PHE A 32 -47.62 -11.93 -2.86
C PHE A 32 -48.47 -11.45 -1.69
N CYS A 33 -49.78 -11.53 -1.86
CA CYS A 33 -50.72 -11.61 -0.74
C CYS A 33 -52.05 -12.23 -1.23
N LYS A 34 -52.19 -13.53 -1.12
CA LYS A 34 -53.41 -14.32 -0.84
C LYS A 34 -53.21 -15.75 -1.33
N ASN A 35 -53.04 -16.65 -0.42
CA ASN A 35 -53.76 -17.90 -0.24
C ASN A 35 -52.95 -18.88 0.62
N TYR A 36 -53.38 -19.01 1.86
CA TYR A 36 -53.05 -20.18 2.70
C TYR A 36 -53.87 -21.36 2.21
N SER A 37 -53.23 -22.49 1.88
CA SER A 37 -53.69 -23.84 2.21
C SER A 37 -52.75 -24.91 1.66
N PHE A 38 -52.21 -25.68 2.61
CA PHE A 38 -51.75 -27.08 2.50
C PHE A 38 -51.02 -27.52 1.21
N CYS A 39 -49.73 -27.78 1.34
CA CYS A 39 -49.12 -29.05 0.88
C CYS A 39 -47.79 -29.28 1.63
N LEU A 40 -47.73 -30.46 2.23
CA LEU A 40 -46.56 -31.01 2.90
C LEU A 40 -45.41 -31.36 1.93
N LEU A 41 -44.20 -31.25 2.47
CA LEU A 41 -42.97 -31.99 2.14
C LEU A 41 -42.44 -31.93 0.70
N ALA A 42 -41.44 -31.10 0.52
CA ALA A 42 -40.15 -31.47 -0.07
C ALA A 42 -39.11 -30.46 0.43
N ALA A 43 -38.53 -30.71 1.58
CA ALA A 43 -37.26 -30.08 1.99
C ALA A 43 -36.17 -30.68 1.08
N VAL A 44 -36.01 -30.10 -0.11
CA VAL A 44 -34.78 -30.24 -0.88
C VAL A 44 -33.74 -29.50 -0.09
N PHE A 45 -32.87 -30.22 0.61
CA PHE A 45 -31.62 -29.76 1.10
C PHE A 45 -30.79 -29.24 -0.10
N LEU A 46 -30.98 -27.99 -0.51
CA LEU A 46 -29.93 -27.25 -1.18
C LEU A 46 -28.84 -27.00 -0.11
N SER A 47 -27.99 -27.99 0.08
CA SER A 47 -26.69 -27.75 0.64
C SER A 47 -26.04 -26.69 -0.25
N PRO A 48 -25.67 -25.50 0.24
CA PRO A 48 -24.76 -24.70 -0.53
C PRO A 48 -23.54 -25.58 -0.74
N LEU A 49 -23.25 -25.97 -1.97
CA LEU A 49 -21.94 -26.46 -2.34
C LEU A 49 -20.99 -25.30 -1.90
N LEU A 50 -20.40 -25.44 -0.75
CA LEU A 50 -19.24 -24.68 -0.31
C LEU A 50 -18.19 -24.97 -1.38
N ALA A 51 -18.06 -24.07 -2.35
CA ALA A 51 -16.98 -24.13 -3.31
C ALA A 51 -15.70 -24.12 -2.47
N SER A 52 -15.02 -25.28 -2.38
CA SER A 52 -13.80 -25.41 -1.59
C SER A 52 -12.81 -24.38 -2.11
N ALA A 53 -12.33 -23.52 -1.21
CA ALA A 53 -11.35 -22.54 -1.56
C ALA A 53 -10.04 -23.25 -1.91
N LEU A 54 -9.49 -22.97 -3.10
CA LEU A 54 -8.18 -23.51 -3.46
C LEU A 54 -7.09 -22.59 -2.93
N GLU A 55 -6.05 -23.17 -2.35
CA GLU A 55 -4.83 -22.49 -1.98
C GLU A 55 -3.69 -22.90 -2.93
N ILE A 56 -2.96 -21.91 -3.45
CA ILE A 56 -1.75 -22.12 -4.26
C ILE A 56 -0.56 -21.64 -3.44
N LYS A 57 0.35 -22.53 -3.08
CA LYS A 57 1.63 -22.23 -2.42
C LYS A 57 2.76 -22.34 -3.45
N GLY A 58 3.59 -21.28 -3.51
CA GLY A 58 4.78 -21.27 -4.36
C GLY A 58 6.05 -21.37 -3.53
N SER A 59 7.08 -21.97 -4.10
CA SER A 59 8.45 -22.01 -3.55
C SER A 59 9.49 -21.89 -4.66
N MET A 60 10.74 -21.66 -4.26
CA MET A 60 11.86 -21.57 -5.19
C MET A 60 13.02 -22.44 -4.72
N ASN A 61 13.89 -22.84 -5.66
CA ASN A 61 15.11 -23.61 -5.39
C ASN A 61 16.12 -22.86 -4.48
N ARG A 62 15.93 -21.56 -4.23
CA ARG A 62 16.72 -20.75 -3.29
C ARG A 62 15.81 -19.96 -2.36
N SER A 63 15.90 -20.22 -1.06
CA SER A 63 15.04 -19.62 -0.04
C SER A 63 15.19 -18.10 0.09
N SER A 64 16.36 -17.52 -0.25
CA SER A 64 16.55 -16.07 -0.29
C SER A 64 15.82 -15.38 -1.44
N GLY A 65 15.45 -16.12 -2.50
CA GLY A 65 14.88 -15.59 -3.73
C GLY A 65 15.81 -14.67 -4.53
N LEU A 66 17.12 -14.60 -4.17
CA LEU A 66 18.10 -13.71 -4.79
C LEU A 66 19.12 -14.50 -5.63
N TYR A 67 19.36 -14.02 -6.84
CA TYR A 67 20.17 -14.67 -7.87
C TYR A 67 21.11 -13.68 -8.54
N ARG A 68 22.21 -14.20 -9.11
CA ARG A 68 23.02 -13.47 -10.09
C ARG A 68 22.41 -13.61 -11.48
N CYS A 69 22.62 -12.63 -12.33
CA CYS A 69 22.23 -12.73 -13.74
C CYS A 69 22.88 -13.98 -14.38
N GLY A 70 22.09 -14.77 -15.10
CA GLY A 70 22.49 -16.05 -15.70
C GLY A 70 22.23 -17.27 -14.82
N GLU A 71 22.03 -17.15 -13.50
CA GLU A 71 21.64 -18.28 -12.64
C GLU A 71 20.20 -18.71 -12.92
N ILE A 72 19.90 -19.99 -12.72
CA ILE A 72 18.57 -20.56 -12.95
C ILE A 72 17.74 -20.50 -11.66
N ALA A 73 16.60 -19.81 -11.70
CA ALA A 73 15.56 -19.90 -10.70
C ALA A 73 14.52 -20.95 -11.13
N THR A 74 14.21 -21.88 -10.24
CA THR A 74 13.15 -22.89 -10.42
C THR A 74 12.02 -22.57 -9.46
N PHE A 75 10.83 -22.38 -10.00
CA PHE A 75 9.60 -22.15 -9.26
C PHE A 75 8.80 -23.43 -9.21
N ARG A 76 8.38 -23.83 -8.00
CA ARG A 76 7.55 -25.01 -7.75
C ARG A 76 6.26 -24.56 -7.10
N PHE A 77 5.12 -25.13 -7.52
CA PHE A 77 3.82 -24.81 -6.96
C PHE A 77 3.14 -26.06 -6.41
N HIS A 78 2.50 -25.90 -5.27
CA HIS A 78 1.65 -26.87 -4.64
C HIS A 78 0.23 -26.31 -4.56
N VAL A 79 -0.77 -27.12 -4.93
CA VAL A 79 -2.18 -26.73 -4.90
C VAL A 79 -2.92 -27.63 -3.92
N SER A 80 -3.67 -27.04 -3.01
CA SER A 80 -4.47 -27.75 -2.03
C SER A 80 -5.88 -27.15 -1.93
N ASP A 81 -6.80 -27.92 -1.37
CA ASP A 81 -8.10 -27.44 -0.93
C ASP A 81 -8.02 -26.76 0.46
N ASP A 82 -9.17 -26.30 0.97
CA ASP A 82 -9.31 -25.66 2.28
C ASP A 82 -9.04 -26.62 3.48
N SER A 83 -8.96 -27.92 3.22
CA SER A 83 -8.54 -28.93 4.20
C SER A 83 -7.05 -29.28 4.10
N GLU A 84 -6.25 -28.46 3.38
CA GLU A 84 -4.82 -28.70 3.08
C GLU A 84 -4.55 -29.98 2.30
N LYS A 85 -5.59 -30.62 1.72
CA LYS A 85 -5.42 -31.83 0.92
C LYS A 85 -4.94 -31.46 -0.49
N PRO A 86 -3.85 -32.10 -0.99
CA PRO A 86 -3.36 -31.85 -2.33
C PRO A 86 -4.42 -32.05 -3.40
N LEU A 87 -4.47 -31.15 -4.36
CA LEU A 87 -5.33 -31.29 -5.53
C LEU A 87 -4.66 -32.26 -6.52
N THR A 88 -5.31 -33.39 -6.79
CA THR A 88 -4.79 -34.44 -7.67
C THR A 88 -5.43 -34.47 -9.05
N GLU A 89 -6.31 -33.48 -9.35
CA GLU A 89 -7.01 -33.40 -10.63
C GLU A 89 -7.07 -31.94 -11.09
N GLY A 90 -7.12 -31.74 -12.41
CA GLY A 90 -7.24 -30.43 -13.03
C GLY A 90 -5.95 -29.94 -13.66
N GLN A 91 -6.00 -28.74 -14.19
CA GLN A 91 -4.88 -28.12 -14.90
C GLN A 91 -4.44 -26.83 -14.22
N ILE A 92 -3.12 -26.65 -14.15
CA ILE A 92 -2.47 -25.41 -13.74
C ILE A 92 -1.55 -24.92 -14.85
N THR A 93 -1.64 -23.62 -15.16
CA THR A 93 -0.73 -22.99 -16.11
C THR A 93 0.31 -22.17 -15.34
N LEU A 94 1.58 -22.39 -15.62
CA LEU A 94 2.69 -21.59 -15.12
C LEU A 94 3.17 -20.67 -16.23
N GLU A 95 3.28 -19.36 -15.93
CA GLU A 95 3.76 -18.33 -16.85
C GLU A 95 5.00 -17.66 -16.27
N LEU A 96 6.12 -17.70 -17.01
CA LEU A 96 7.33 -16.94 -16.69
C LEU A 96 7.33 -15.62 -17.45
N SER A 97 7.57 -14.52 -16.73
CA SER A 97 7.72 -13.19 -17.31
C SER A 97 8.74 -12.39 -16.53
N ASN A 98 9.19 -11.26 -17.08
CA ASN A 98 9.75 -10.22 -16.21
C ASN A 98 8.62 -9.52 -15.43
N ASP A 99 8.94 -8.63 -14.51
CA ASP A 99 7.91 -7.90 -13.78
C ASP A 99 7.22 -6.81 -14.63
N GLY A 100 7.74 -6.50 -15.81
CA GLY A 100 7.09 -5.69 -16.84
C GLY A 100 6.01 -6.42 -17.65
N GLY A 101 5.84 -7.73 -17.42
CA GLY A 101 4.82 -8.54 -18.09
C GLY A 101 5.24 -9.12 -19.43
N LYS A 102 6.52 -8.97 -19.83
CA LYS A 102 7.05 -9.64 -21.03
C LYS A 102 7.16 -11.14 -20.76
N LEU A 103 6.30 -11.90 -21.42
CA LEU A 103 6.24 -13.35 -21.29
C LEU A 103 7.48 -14.01 -21.92
N PHE A 104 8.12 -14.91 -21.17
CA PHE A 104 9.27 -15.70 -21.64
C PHE A 104 8.86 -17.14 -21.95
N ALA A 105 7.99 -17.73 -21.11
CA ALA A 105 7.50 -19.08 -21.28
C ALA A 105 6.12 -19.25 -20.63
N ALA A 106 5.34 -20.18 -21.15
CA ALA A 106 4.12 -20.66 -20.50
C ALA A 106 4.00 -22.18 -20.71
N LYS A 107 3.63 -22.90 -19.66
CA LYS A 107 3.40 -24.35 -19.71
C LYS A 107 2.20 -24.71 -18.85
N THR A 108 1.32 -25.57 -19.39
CA THR A 108 0.19 -26.14 -18.67
C THR A 108 0.50 -27.56 -18.23
N PHE A 109 0.19 -27.87 -17.00
CA PHE A 109 0.46 -29.14 -16.33
C PHE A 109 -0.87 -29.77 -15.91
N ASP A 110 -0.92 -31.10 -16.00
CA ASP A 110 -1.99 -31.94 -15.48
C ASP A 110 -1.61 -32.36 -14.04
N LEU A 111 -2.35 -31.89 -13.05
CA LEU A 111 -2.06 -32.16 -11.63
C LEU A 111 -2.15 -33.65 -11.27
N ALA A 112 -2.87 -34.47 -12.07
CA ALA A 112 -2.89 -35.92 -11.89
C ALA A 112 -1.54 -36.58 -12.23
N LYS A 113 -0.77 -35.97 -13.12
CA LYS A 113 0.54 -36.49 -13.56
C LYS A 113 1.71 -35.79 -12.90
N GLU A 114 1.58 -34.48 -12.68
CA GLU A 114 2.60 -33.60 -12.11
C GLU A 114 1.98 -32.80 -10.95
N PRO A 115 1.85 -33.38 -9.73
CA PRO A 115 1.19 -32.74 -8.58
C PRO A 115 1.94 -31.54 -8.02
N GLU A 116 3.23 -31.42 -8.32
CA GLU A 116 4.10 -30.29 -7.97
C GLU A 116 4.77 -29.71 -9.23
N PRO A 117 4.03 -29.00 -10.08
CA PRO A 117 4.55 -28.50 -11.34
C PRO A 117 5.67 -27.46 -11.12
N GLU A 118 6.69 -27.57 -11.94
CA GLU A 118 7.85 -26.68 -11.90
C GLU A 118 8.07 -25.98 -13.24
N LEU A 119 8.54 -24.72 -13.15
CA LEU A 119 9.00 -23.98 -14.30
C LEU A 119 10.26 -23.19 -13.94
N SER A 120 11.30 -23.31 -14.78
CA SER A 120 12.59 -22.68 -14.56
C SER A 120 12.88 -21.60 -15.59
N GLY A 121 13.64 -20.59 -15.19
CA GLY A 121 14.10 -19.54 -16.06
C GLY A 121 15.25 -18.74 -15.47
N THR A 122 15.72 -17.76 -16.21
CA THR A 122 16.81 -16.87 -15.81
C THR A 122 16.59 -15.46 -16.35
N MET A 123 17.33 -14.50 -15.77
CA MET A 123 17.45 -13.13 -16.29
C MET A 123 18.91 -12.85 -16.65
N THR A 124 19.12 -12.08 -17.69
CA THR A 124 20.46 -11.63 -18.15
C THR A 124 20.78 -10.19 -17.73
N SER A 125 19.81 -9.51 -17.09
CA SER A 125 19.94 -8.14 -16.57
C SER A 125 19.28 -8.02 -15.20
N PRO A 126 19.68 -7.05 -14.36
CA PRO A 126 19.08 -6.79 -13.07
C PRO A 126 17.56 -6.57 -13.15
N GLY A 127 16.80 -7.22 -12.27
CA GLY A 127 15.34 -7.16 -12.27
C GLY A 127 14.70 -8.34 -11.57
N PHE A 128 13.44 -8.61 -11.89
CA PHE A 128 12.70 -9.73 -11.30
C PHE A 128 12.14 -10.66 -12.38
N LEU A 129 12.44 -11.95 -12.25
CA LEU A 129 11.78 -13.02 -12.97
C LEU A 129 10.55 -13.44 -12.16
N ARG A 130 9.37 -13.31 -12.74
CA ARG A 130 8.09 -13.67 -12.10
C ARG A 130 7.55 -14.96 -12.69
N CYS A 131 7.12 -15.86 -11.81
CA CYS A 131 6.34 -17.04 -12.20
C CYS A 131 4.92 -16.89 -11.66
N ARG A 132 3.91 -16.91 -12.54
CA ARG A 132 2.51 -16.86 -12.17
C ARG A 132 1.86 -18.22 -12.42
N ALA A 133 1.28 -18.79 -11.36
CA ALA A 133 0.48 -20.01 -11.42
C ALA A 133 -0.99 -19.64 -11.53
N LEU A 134 -1.72 -20.22 -12.50
CA LEU A 134 -3.12 -19.94 -12.80
C LEU A 134 -3.93 -21.23 -12.87
N ILE A 135 -5.04 -21.28 -12.15
CA ILE A 135 -6.02 -22.35 -12.19
C ILE A 135 -7.38 -21.77 -12.57
N LYS A 136 -8.02 -22.33 -13.57
CA LYS A 136 -9.41 -21.99 -13.92
C LYS A 136 -10.35 -22.99 -13.26
N LYS A 137 -11.23 -22.50 -12.38
CA LYS A 137 -12.26 -23.30 -11.70
C LYS A 137 -13.58 -22.54 -11.68
N GLU A 138 -14.65 -23.15 -12.16
CA GLU A 138 -16.02 -22.59 -12.11
C GLU A 138 -16.12 -21.16 -12.71
N GLY A 139 -15.46 -20.92 -13.84
CA GLY A 139 -15.45 -19.61 -14.51
C GLY A 139 -14.59 -18.54 -13.83
N ARG A 140 -13.89 -18.86 -12.74
CA ARG A 140 -12.97 -17.98 -12.04
C ARG A 140 -11.53 -18.40 -12.29
N THR A 141 -10.62 -17.42 -12.28
CA THR A 141 -9.18 -17.68 -12.29
C THR A 141 -8.62 -17.42 -10.90
N ILE A 142 -8.08 -18.49 -10.29
CA ILE A 142 -7.32 -18.42 -9.05
C ILE A 142 -5.85 -18.36 -9.45
N TRP A 143 -5.08 -17.49 -8.81
CA TRP A 143 -3.69 -17.31 -9.17
C TRP A 143 -2.80 -16.99 -7.97
N LYS A 144 -1.51 -17.33 -8.11
CA LYS A 144 -0.43 -16.98 -7.18
C LYS A 144 0.76 -16.52 -8.01
N SER A 145 1.50 -15.54 -7.49
CA SER A 145 2.74 -15.05 -8.09
C SER A 145 3.89 -15.23 -7.13
N GLU A 146 4.99 -15.80 -7.63
CA GLU A 146 6.30 -15.82 -6.99
C GLU A 146 7.29 -15.07 -7.89
N ALA A 147 8.35 -14.50 -7.30
CA ALA A 147 9.37 -13.85 -8.10
C ALA A 147 10.77 -14.03 -7.51
N ALA A 148 11.73 -14.16 -8.41
CA ALA A 148 13.16 -14.23 -8.14
C ALA A 148 13.81 -12.90 -8.48
N GLY A 149 14.57 -12.32 -7.55
CA GLY A 149 15.31 -11.07 -7.74
C GLY A 149 16.71 -11.33 -8.27
N TYR A 150 17.08 -10.70 -9.37
CA TYR A 150 18.39 -10.82 -10.00
C TYR A 150 19.20 -9.54 -9.83
N GLU A 151 20.34 -9.64 -9.17
CA GLU A 151 21.25 -8.50 -8.90
C GLU A 151 20.48 -7.23 -8.50
N VAL A 152 19.56 -7.38 -7.55
CA VAL A 152 18.57 -6.36 -7.17
C VAL A 152 19.21 -5.07 -6.70
N GLU A 153 20.41 -5.13 -6.15
CA GLU A 153 21.23 -3.99 -5.74
C GLU A 153 21.71 -3.12 -6.92
N ARG A 154 21.66 -3.67 -8.15
CA ARG A 154 22.02 -2.99 -9.41
C ARG A 154 20.83 -2.46 -10.17
N ILE A 155 19.62 -2.62 -9.66
CA ILE A 155 18.43 -2.03 -10.28
C ILE A 155 18.53 -0.51 -10.18
N THR A 156 18.55 0.16 -11.34
CA THR A 156 18.57 1.61 -11.47
C THR A 156 17.21 2.15 -11.89
N PRO A 157 16.86 3.40 -11.58
CA PRO A 157 15.64 4.04 -12.04
C PRO A 157 15.49 4.04 -13.58
N GLY A 158 14.25 4.08 -14.05
CA GLY A 158 13.92 4.15 -15.48
C GLY A 158 14.23 5.51 -16.13
N ALA A 159 14.37 6.57 -15.32
CA ALA A 159 14.75 7.92 -15.78
C ALA A 159 15.55 8.66 -14.70
N GLU A 160 16.30 9.67 -15.14
CA GLU A 160 16.93 10.63 -14.22
C GLU A 160 15.91 11.70 -13.77
N PRO A 161 16.14 12.34 -12.62
CA PRO A 161 15.29 13.43 -12.13
C PRO A 161 15.34 14.63 -13.07
N PRO A 162 14.28 15.47 -13.12
CA PRO A 162 14.36 16.78 -13.73
C PRO A 162 15.45 17.63 -13.07
N GLU A 163 16.15 18.45 -13.84
CA GLU A 163 17.19 19.35 -13.32
C GLU A 163 16.66 20.30 -12.24
N ASP A 164 15.40 20.75 -12.38
CA ASP A 164 14.72 21.64 -11.45
C ASP A 164 13.97 20.92 -10.33
N PHE A 165 14.11 19.58 -10.17
CA PHE A 165 13.37 18.81 -9.17
C PHE A 165 13.48 19.41 -7.76
N LYS A 166 14.72 19.65 -7.31
CA LYS A 166 14.97 20.19 -5.95
C LYS A 166 14.40 21.60 -5.80
N SER A 167 14.69 22.49 -6.75
CA SER A 167 14.23 23.88 -6.69
C SER A 167 12.72 24.00 -6.81
N PHE A 168 12.07 23.12 -7.57
CA PHE A 168 10.59 23.02 -7.63
C PHE A 168 10.00 22.73 -6.25
N TRP A 169 10.50 21.71 -5.55
CA TRP A 169 9.96 21.36 -4.22
C TRP A 169 10.35 22.37 -3.14
N ASP A 170 11.56 22.94 -3.18
CA ASP A 170 11.96 24.03 -2.26
C ASP A 170 11.03 25.24 -2.43
N HIS A 171 10.73 25.61 -3.67
CA HIS A 171 9.79 26.69 -3.97
C HIS A 171 8.38 26.34 -3.48
N ALA A 172 7.90 25.11 -3.75
CA ALA A 172 6.58 24.63 -3.33
C ALA A 172 6.42 24.71 -1.80
N VAL A 173 7.40 24.23 -1.04
CA VAL A 173 7.43 24.31 0.43
C VAL A 173 7.38 25.79 0.88
N SER A 174 8.21 26.65 0.29
CA SER A 174 8.23 28.08 0.61
C SER A 174 6.90 28.79 0.30
N GLN A 175 6.21 28.42 -0.79
CA GLN A 175 4.89 28.98 -1.09
C GLN A 175 3.83 28.50 -0.10
N ALA A 176 3.87 27.21 0.29
CA ALA A 176 2.91 26.66 1.26
C ALA A 176 3.03 27.37 2.62
N GLU A 177 4.24 27.72 3.06
CA GLU A 177 4.46 28.41 4.35
C GLU A 177 3.89 29.84 4.38
N LYS A 178 3.57 30.46 3.24
CA LYS A 178 2.90 31.77 3.20
C LYS A 178 1.45 31.74 3.66
N THR A 179 0.80 30.58 3.60
CA THR A 179 -0.55 30.39 4.11
C THR A 179 -0.48 30.21 5.63
N PRO A 180 -1.19 30.99 6.45
CA PRO A 180 -1.29 30.73 7.89
C PRO A 180 -1.72 29.28 8.14
N LEU A 181 -1.05 28.60 9.08
CA LEU A 181 -1.34 27.18 9.32
C LEU A 181 -2.72 26.96 9.97
N ASP A 182 -3.17 27.90 10.79
CA ASP A 182 -4.47 27.90 11.46
C ASP A 182 -4.86 26.51 12.04
N PRO A 183 -4.11 26.01 13.03
CA PRO A 183 -4.34 24.69 13.58
C PRO A 183 -5.63 24.64 14.40
N GLU A 184 -6.52 23.70 14.05
CA GLU A 184 -7.67 23.35 14.87
C GLU A 184 -7.41 22.02 15.58
N ILE A 185 -7.55 22.02 16.91
CA ILE A 185 -7.27 20.84 17.76
C ILE A 185 -8.47 20.59 18.63
N LYS A 186 -9.16 19.45 18.41
CA LYS A 186 -10.36 19.08 19.15
C LYS A 186 -10.17 17.73 19.84
N GLU A 187 -10.29 17.70 21.17
CA GLU A 187 -10.19 16.46 21.92
C GLU A 187 -11.32 15.48 21.57
N ILE A 188 -10.97 14.21 21.46
CA ILE A 188 -11.90 13.09 21.29
C ILE A 188 -11.98 12.36 22.63
N HIS A 189 -12.83 12.84 23.53
CA HIS A 189 -12.89 12.37 24.93
C HIS A 189 -13.09 10.87 25.05
N HIS A 190 -13.96 10.25 24.24
CA HIS A 190 -14.26 8.82 24.31
C HIS A 190 -13.12 7.91 23.81
N LEU A 191 -12.10 8.47 23.14
CA LEU A 191 -10.88 7.77 22.74
C LEU A 191 -9.68 8.13 23.61
N SER A 192 -9.81 9.13 24.48
CA SER A 192 -8.80 9.52 25.46
C SER A 192 -8.83 8.56 26.67
N THR A 193 -7.68 8.34 27.29
CA THR A 193 -7.52 7.43 28.46
C THR A 193 -6.79 8.12 29.59
N ALA A 194 -6.53 7.40 30.69
CA ALA A 194 -5.66 7.91 31.76
C ALA A 194 -4.21 8.11 31.31
N LYS A 195 -3.76 7.40 30.23
CA LYS A 195 -2.36 7.42 29.75
C LYS A 195 -2.11 8.39 28.60
N TYR A 196 -3.11 8.69 27.77
CA TYR A 196 -2.97 9.58 26.60
C TYR A 196 -4.27 10.34 26.32
N THR A 197 -4.13 11.41 25.53
CA THR A 197 -5.25 12.18 24.98
C THR A 197 -5.26 12.07 23.46
N CYS A 198 -6.43 11.78 22.89
CA CYS A 198 -6.66 11.77 21.44
C CYS A 198 -7.28 13.08 20.97
N TYR A 199 -6.75 13.62 19.89
CA TYR A 199 -7.28 14.82 19.24
C TYR A 199 -7.57 14.56 17.77
N LYS A 200 -8.67 15.12 17.26
CA LYS A 200 -8.81 15.41 15.83
C LYS A 200 -8.10 16.72 15.56
N VAL A 201 -7.26 16.75 14.54
CA VAL A 201 -6.50 17.94 14.15
C VAL A 201 -6.79 18.31 12.71
N SER A 202 -6.77 19.61 12.40
CA SER A 202 -6.80 20.08 11.02
C SER A 202 -5.92 21.32 10.87
N PHE A 203 -5.41 21.51 9.65
CA PHE A 203 -4.51 22.61 9.32
C PHE A 203 -4.93 23.24 7.99
N ALA A 204 -4.96 24.56 7.91
CA ALA A 204 -5.19 25.25 6.65
C ALA A 204 -4.02 25.00 5.68
N ASN A 205 -4.35 24.76 4.41
CA ASN A 205 -3.39 24.42 3.38
C ASN A 205 -3.85 24.94 2.03
N PHE A 206 -3.34 26.09 1.60
CA PHE A 206 -3.84 26.85 0.44
C PHE A 206 -5.34 27.18 0.61
N ASP A 207 -6.19 26.68 -0.28
CA ASP A 207 -7.64 26.87 -0.33
C ASP A 207 -8.43 25.70 0.29
N GLU A 208 -7.75 24.79 0.98
CA GLU A 208 -8.35 23.60 1.62
C GLU A 208 -7.80 23.40 3.04
N ARG A 209 -8.24 22.34 3.73
CA ARG A 209 -7.68 21.89 5.00
C ARG A 209 -7.22 20.44 4.89
N VAL A 210 -6.12 20.13 5.55
CA VAL A 210 -5.69 18.75 5.78
C VAL A 210 -6.13 18.30 7.17
N TYR A 211 -6.52 17.05 7.30
CA TYR A 211 -7.11 16.50 8.51
C TYR A 211 -6.32 15.31 9.01
N GLY A 212 -6.35 15.10 10.31
CA GLY A 212 -5.69 13.95 10.92
C GLY A 212 -6.08 13.76 12.39
N PHE A 213 -5.30 12.94 13.04
CA PHE A 213 -5.43 12.63 14.47
C PHE A 213 -4.08 12.77 15.14
N LEU A 214 -4.07 13.39 16.32
CA LEU A 214 -2.92 13.45 17.19
C LEU A 214 -3.23 12.71 18.48
N THR A 215 -2.41 11.72 18.82
CA THR A 215 -2.48 11.06 20.13
C THR A 215 -1.24 11.43 20.93
N MET A 216 -1.44 12.13 22.05
CA MET A 216 -0.37 12.60 22.93
C MET A 216 -0.32 11.81 24.23
N PRO A 217 0.84 11.28 24.63
CA PRO A 217 1.04 10.75 25.99
C PRO A 217 0.71 11.80 27.04
N LYS A 218 0.18 11.37 28.18
CA LYS A 218 0.05 12.21 29.37
C LYS A 218 1.32 12.08 30.23
N GLY A 219 1.78 13.18 30.78
CA GLY A 219 2.97 13.25 31.63
C GLY A 219 3.79 14.50 31.38
N ALA A 220 4.85 14.65 32.14
CA ALA A 220 5.78 15.77 32.00
C ALA A 220 6.91 15.41 31.04
N GLY A 221 7.47 16.43 30.37
CA GLY A 221 8.60 16.30 29.45
C GLY A 221 8.21 16.32 27.97
N SER A 222 9.17 16.04 27.12
CA SER A 222 8.99 15.96 25.67
C SER A 222 9.04 14.51 25.20
N PHE A 223 8.17 14.18 24.26
CA PHE A 223 7.99 12.81 23.77
C PHE A 223 8.58 12.64 22.36
N PRO A 224 9.22 11.51 22.04
CA PRO A 224 9.45 11.15 20.65
C PRO A 224 8.12 11.00 19.92
N ALA A 225 8.11 11.13 18.59
CA ALA A 225 6.88 11.06 17.83
C ALA A 225 6.99 10.11 16.64
N LEU A 226 5.84 9.55 16.27
CA LEU A 226 5.61 8.80 15.04
C LEU A 226 4.65 9.56 14.13
N ILE A 227 4.97 9.56 12.84
CA ILE A 227 4.09 10.07 11.79
C ILE A 227 3.60 8.90 10.96
N SER A 228 2.32 8.87 10.62
CA SER A 228 1.76 7.89 9.68
C SER A 228 0.77 8.51 8.71
N VAL A 229 0.76 8.01 7.49
CA VAL A 229 -0.19 8.36 6.43
C VAL A 229 -0.82 7.06 5.92
N PRO A 230 -2.13 7.01 5.65
CA PRO A 230 -2.80 5.79 5.21
C PRO A 230 -2.40 5.36 3.80
N GLY A 231 -2.60 4.09 3.49
CA GLY A 231 -2.66 3.60 2.11
C GLY A 231 -3.75 4.29 1.31
N ALA A 232 -3.77 4.07 -0.02
CA ALA A 232 -4.79 4.65 -0.88
C ALA A 232 -6.21 4.21 -0.48
N GLY A 233 -7.15 5.14 -0.60
CA GLY A 233 -8.55 4.93 -0.23
C GLY A 233 -9.10 6.06 0.64
N ARG A 234 -10.10 5.78 1.43
CA ARG A 234 -10.86 6.75 2.24
C ARG A 234 -10.10 7.40 3.41
N GLY A 235 -8.92 6.88 3.76
CA GLY A 235 -8.14 7.38 4.89
C GLY A 235 -8.55 6.80 6.26
N PHE A 236 -8.10 7.47 7.33
CA PHE A 236 -8.42 7.15 8.71
C PHE A 236 -9.71 7.87 9.14
N GLY A 237 -10.66 7.15 9.71
CA GLY A 237 -11.84 7.74 10.37
C GLY A 237 -11.64 7.95 11.87
N VAL A 238 -10.69 7.22 12.46
CA VAL A 238 -10.28 7.29 13.87
C VAL A 238 -8.78 7.01 13.97
N PRO A 239 -8.11 7.44 15.07
CA PRO A 239 -6.71 7.09 15.29
C PRO A 239 -6.51 5.56 15.40
N ARG A 240 -5.47 5.04 14.75
CA ARG A 240 -5.19 3.59 14.67
C ARG A 240 -4.00 3.15 15.50
N TYR A 241 -3.09 4.07 15.79
CA TYR A 241 -1.80 3.75 16.40
C TYR A 241 -1.63 4.34 17.78
N SER A 242 -2.74 4.70 18.46
CA SER A 242 -2.77 5.27 19.83
C SER A 242 -2.06 4.41 20.87
N ARG A 243 -1.92 3.09 20.64
CA ARG A 243 -1.15 2.19 21.53
C ARG A 243 0.30 2.64 21.76
N TYR A 244 0.91 3.37 20.82
CA TYR A 244 2.26 3.89 20.99
C TYR A 244 2.32 5.06 21.99
N ALA A 245 1.21 5.78 22.15
CA ALA A 245 1.11 6.80 23.18
C ALA A 245 1.09 6.21 24.61
N GLU A 246 0.60 4.99 24.79
CA GLU A 246 0.77 4.26 26.07
C GLU A 246 2.23 3.95 26.38
N GLN A 247 3.06 3.88 25.37
CA GLN A 247 4.50 3.68 25.48
C GLN A 247 5.29 4.99 25.59
N GLY A 248 4.62 6.15 25.71
CA GLY A 248 5.27 7.45 25.78
C GLY A 248 5.78 7.97 24.44
N VAL A 249 5.09 7.67 23.33
CA VAL A 249 5.41 8.17 21.98
C VAL A 249 4.19 8.87 21.41
N ALA A 250 4.31 10.14 21.06
CA ALA A 250 3.25 10.87 20.37
C ALA A 250 3.01 10.27 18.97
N VAL A 251 1.77 10.28 18.48
CA VAL A 251 1.45 9.78 17.13
C VAL A 251 0.62 10.80 16.38
N LEU A 252 1.11 11.26 15.24
CA LEU A 252 0.37 12.10 14.30
C LEU A 252 0.01 11.26 13.06
N GLU A 253 -1.29 11.05 12.86
CA GLU A 253 -1.85 10.28 11.75
C GLU A 253 -2.57 11.24 10.80
N MET A 254 -1.97 11.55 9.63
CA MET A 254 -2.52 12.53 8.70
C MET A 254 -3.21 11.85 7.52
N ASN A 255 -4.39 12.34 7.14
CA ASN A 255 -5.10 11.89 5.94
C ASN A 255 -4.59 12.62 4.69
N VAL A 256 -4.61 11.89 3.55
CA VAL A 256 -4.24 12.45 2.23
C VAL A 256 -5.39 13.24 1.63
N LEU A 257 -6.62 12.87 1.96
CA LEU A 257 -7.84 13.48 1.43
C LEU A 257 -8.26 14.69 2.26
N PRO A 258 -8.57 15.85 1.63
CA PRO A 258 -8.87 17.10 2.31
C PRO A 258 -10.34 17.21 2.71
N PHE A 259 -10.86 16.25 3.47
CA PHE A 259 -12.19 16.33 4.07
C PHE A 259 -12.17 15.89 5.52
N ASP A 260 -13.09 16.42 6.32
CA ASP A 260 -13.24 16.09 7.74
C ASP A 260 -13.62 14.61 7.91
N PRO A 261 -12.75 13.77 8.50
CA PRO A 261 -12.97 12.33 8.57
C PRO A 261 -14.08 11.97 9.55
N SER A 262 -15.06 11.20 9.07
CA SER A 262 -16.11 10.62 9.92
C SER A 262 -15.63 9.36 10.63
N PRO A 263 -15.96 9.14 11.91
CA PRO A 263 -15.75 7.86 12.58
C PRO A 263 -16.68 6.76 12.04
N ASP A 264 -17.83 7.12 11.45
CA ASP A 264 -18.69 6.17 10.76
C ASP A 264 -18.06 5.74 9.44
N VAL A 265 -17.73 4.46 9.37
CA VAL A 265 -17.06 3.85 8.20
C VAL A 265 -17.91 3.98 6.92
N LYS A 266 -19.24 3.88 7.01
CA LYS A 266 -20.14 4.01 5.85
C LYS A 266 -20.15 5.44 5.33
N GLU A 267 -20.21 6.42 6.23
CA GLU A 267 -20.16 7.83 5.86
C GLU A 267 -18.79 8.20 5.27
N LEU A 268 -17.69 7.73 5.88
CA LEU A 268 -16.34 7.92 5.37
C LEU A 268 -16.17 7.34 3.96
N GLU A 269 -16.71 6.14 3.73
CA GLU A 269 -16.70 5.52 2.41
C GLU A 269 -17.57 6.29 1.41
N ARG A 270 -18.74 6.77 1.82
CA ARG A 270 -19.62 7.59 0.99
C ARG A 270 -18.95 8.88 0.54
N GLN A 271 -18.27 9.58 1.45
CA GLN A 271 -17.51 10.80 1.15
C GLN A 271 -16.41 10.52 0.14
N TYR A 272 -15.65 9.45 0.35
CA TYR A 272 -14.60 9.00 -0.57
C TYR A 272 -15.16 8.71 -1.98
N GLN A 273 -16.18 7.86 -2.08
CA GLN A 273 -16.77 7.46 -3.36
C GLN A 273 -17.36 8.65 -4.12
N LYS A 274 -18.04 9.58 -3.42
CA LYS A 274 -18.70 10.72 -4.02
C LYS A 274 -17.73 11.73 -4.65
N SER A 275 -16.60 12.00 -3.99
CA SER A 275 -15.77 13.18 -4.31
C SER A 275 -14.32 12.86 -4.65
N TYR A 276 -13.81 11.72 -4.19
CA TYR A 276 -12.39 11.42 -4.23
C TYR A 276 -12.02 10.09 -4.88
N TYR A 277 -12.99 9.30 -5.33
CA TYR A 277 -12.66 8.07 -6.07
C TYR A 277 -11.75 8.40 -7.26
N GLY A 278 -10.62 7.67 -7.38
CA GLY A 278 -9.62 7.92 -8.43
C GLY A 278 -8.81 9.21 -8.25
N TYR A 279 -8.80 9.84 -7.05
CA TYR A 279 -8.06 11.08 -6.77
C TYR A 279 -6.60 11.03 -7.20
N PHE A 280 -5.97 9.87 -7.15
CA PHE A 280 -4.58 9.65 -7.52
C PHE A 280 -4.27 9.86 -9.01
N LEU A 281 -5.29 10.05 -9.84
CA LEU A 281 -5.17 10.41 -11.26
C LEU A 281 -5.73 11.80 -11.57
N LYS A 282 -6.16 12.58 -10.56
CA LYS A 282 -6.69 13.93 -10.78
C LYS A 282 -5.58 14.92 -11.11
N ASN A 283 -5.75 15.65 -12.22
CA ASN A 283 -4.89 16.74 -12.68
C ASN A 283 -3.43 16.32 -12.92
N THR A 284 -3.23 15.09 -13.42
CA THR A 284 -1.88 14.56 -13.72
C THR A 284 -1.20 15.27 -14.89
N ASP A 285 -1.86 16.19 -15.58
CA ASP A 285 -1.35 17.02 -16.65
C ASP A 285 -0.59 18.26 -16.19
N HIS A 286 -0.68 18.58 -14.88
CA HIS A 286 -0.06 19.77 -14.28
C HIS A 286 0.64 19.45 -12.96
N ARG A 287 1.96 19.64 -12.89
CA ARG A 287 2.75 19.32 -11.71
C ARG A 287 2.31 20.06 -10.43
N GLU A 288 1.84 21.31 -10.52
CA GLU A 288 1.36 22.09 -9.36
C GLU A 288 -0.13 21.89 -9.06
N LYS A 289 -0.89 21.28 -9.98
CA LYS A 289 -2.32 20.99 -9.82
C LYS A 289 -2.58 19.53 -9.53
N TYR A 290 -1.59 18.64 -9.72
CA TYR A 290 -1.73 17.24 -9.42
C TYR A 290 -2.15 17.07 -7.95
N PHE A 291 -3.10 16.20 -7.72
CA PHE A 291 -3.73 16.02 -6.40
C PHE A 291 -2.73 15.93 -5.25
N TYR A 292 -1.62 15.21 -5.44
CA TYR A 292 -0.61 15.05 -4.39
C TYR A 292 0.20 16.31 -4.08
N TYR A 293 0.19 17.34 -4.92
CA TYR A 293 0.93 18.58 -4.64
C TYR A 293 0.52 19.19 -3.28
N LYS A 294 -0.78 19.47 -3.12
CA LYS A 294 -1.31 20.02 -1.87
C LYS A 294 -1.23 19.01 -0.73
N ALA A 295 -1.51 17.73 -0.99
CA ALA A 295 -1.46 16.69 0.04
C ALA A 295 -0.06 16.54 0.65
N ILE A 296 0.99 16.51 -0.17
CA ILE A 296 2.39 16.44 0.31
C ILE A 296 2.73 17.68 1.14
N LEU A 297 2.42 18.87 0.64
CA LEU A 297 2.76 20.14 1.31
C LEU A 297 1.99 20.32 2.62
N GLY A 298 0.69 20.00 2.65
CA GLY A 298 -0.11 20.09 3.87
C GLY A 298 0.36 19.13 4.96
N ILE A 299 0.70 17.89 4.59
CA ILE A 299 1.23 16.92 5.55
C ILE A 299 2.64 17.32 5.98
N ASN A 300 3.49 17.81 5.08
CA ASN A 300 4.82 18.34 5.43
C ASN A 300 4.75 19.46 6.48
N ARG A 301 3.81 20.41 6.30
CA ARG A 301 3.57 21.50 7.26
C ARG A 301 3.04 21.01 8.61
N SER A 302 2.20 19.97 8.62
CA SER A 302 1.73 19.36 9.87
C SER A 302 2.87 18.70 10.66
N VAL A 303 3.88 18.14 9.97
CA VAL A 303 5.10 17.64 10.60
C VAL A 303 5.94 18.78 11.18
N ASN A 304 6.10 19.90 10.46
CA ASN A 304 6.79 21.09 10.97
C ASN A 304 6.10 21.63 12.24
N TRP A 305 4.76 21.70 12.21
CA TRP A 305 3.99 22.11 13.39
C TRP A 305 4.21 21.16 14.59
N LEU A 306 4.18 19.84 14.35
CA LEU A 306 4.44 18.88 15.41
C LEU A 306 5.85 19.04 15.98
N ALA A 307 6.86 19.18 15.12
CA ALA A 307 8.26 19.35 15.53
C ALA A 307 8.52 20.66 16.31
N GLY A 308 7.72 21.71 16.07
CA GLY A 308 7.80 22.98 16.78
C GLY A 308 7.14 23.00 18.17
N ARG A 309 6.50 21.92 18.59
CA ARG A 309 5.84 21.84 19.90
C ARG A 309 6.88 21.58 21.01
N ALA A 310 6.71 22.22 22.16
CA ALA A 310 7.58 22.04 23.32
C ALA A 310 7.48 20.65 23.96
N ASP A 311 6.34 19.96 23.77
CA ASP A 311 6.08 18.60 24.27
C ASP A 311 6.52 17.49 23.28
N ILE A 312 7.21 17.84 22.19
CA ILE A 312 7.81 16.88 21.25
C ILE A 312 9.34 16.98 21.31
N ALA A 313 9.99 15.83 21.46
CA ALA A 313 11.44 15.75 21.54
C ALA A 313 12.11 16.05 20.18
N ALA A 314 12.90 17.09 20.11
CA ALA A 314 13.63 17.46 18.89
C ALA A 314 14.55 16.32 18.43
N GLY A 315 14.60 16.08 17.12
CA GLY A 315 15.43 15.03 16.54
C GLY A 315 14.94 13.59 16.81
N ARG A 316 13.68 13.40 17.27
CA ARG A 316 13.10 12.09 17.63
C ARG A 316 11.76 11.82 16.95
N ILE A 317 11.64 12.18 15.68
CA ILE A 317 10.43 11.97 14.88
C ILE A 317 10.69 10.88 13.85
N GLY A 318 9.93 9.79 13.90
CA GLY A 318 9.95 8.70 12.94
C GLY A 318 8.74 8.73 12.04
N TYR A 319 8.89 8.24 10.82
CA TYR A 319 7.81 8.03 9.87
C TYR A 319 7.61 6.55 9.59
N PHE A 320 6.36 6.09 9.48
CA PHE A 320 6.05 4.74 9.00
C PHE A 320 4.79 4.73 8.13
N GLY A 321 4.77 3.84 7.12
CA GLY A 321 3.61 3.72 6.24
C GLY A 321 3.71 2.60 5.21
N GLN A 322 2.57 2.27 4.59
CA GLN A 322 2.43 1.23 3.58
C GLN A 322 1.85 1.80 2.30
N SER A 323 2.23 1.24 1.14
CA SER A 323 1.63 1.58 -0.16
C SER A 323 1.72 3.09 -0.42
N GLN A 324 0.61 3.80 -0.61
CA GLN A 324 0.59 5.26 -0.66
C GLN A 324 1.26 5.89 0.58
N GLY A 325 0.96 5.40 1.78
CA GLY A 325 1.65 5.85 2.99
C GLY A 325 3.15 5.56 2.94
N GLY A 326 3.58 4.50 2.26
CA GLY A 326 4.99 4.22 1.97
C GLY A 326 5.63 5.28 1.07
N ALA A 327 4.90 5.76 0.05
CA ALA A 327 5.34 6.87 -0.81
C ALA A 327 5.55 8.16 0.00
N PHE A 328 4.64 8.48 0.93
CA PHE A 328 4.81 9.63 1.83
C PHE A 328 6.05 9.51 2.71
N GLY A 329 6.53 8.29 3.01
CA GLY A 329 7.82 8.10 3.68
C GLY A 329 8.99 8.62 2.85
N PHE A 330 8.97 8.44 1.53
CA PHE A 330 9.97 9.03 0.64
C PHE A 330 9.80 10.54 0.51
N PHE A 331 8.58 11.03 0.33
CA PHE A 331 8.30 12.47 0.20
C PHE A 331 8.78 13.23 1.42
N LEU A 332 8.34 12.83 2.62
CA LEU A 332 8.69 13.49 3.86
C LEU A 332 10.17 13.26 4.24
N GLY A 333 10.69 12.05 4.04
CA GLY A 333 12.12 11.76 4.30
C GLY A 333 13.06 12.56 3.41
N GLY A 334 12.65 12.91 2.18
CA GLY A 334 13.42 13.73 1.25
C GLY A 334 13.22 15.24 1.41
N LEU A 335 12.07 15.69 1.92
CA LEU A 335 11.73 17.13 2.03
C LEU A 335 11.86 17.67 3.45
N ASN A 336 11.55 16.87 4.47
CA ASN A 336 11.38 17.36 5.83
C ASN A 336 12.61 17.05 6.72
N PRO A 337 13.33 18.06 7.20
CA PRO A 337 14.52 17.85 8.02
C PRO A 337 14.22 17.29 9.44
N HIS A 338 12.97 17.32 9.87
CA HIS A 338 12.57 16.80 11.18
C HIS A 338 12.33 15.29 11.19
N ILE A 339 12.27 14.62 10.03
CA ILE A 339 12.15 13.16 9.96
C ILE A 339 13.52 12.52 10.24
N ASN A 340 13.59 11.71 11.27
CA ASN A 340 14.84 11.14 11.78
C ASN A 340 14.97 9.62 11.59
N ALA A 341 13.92 8.94 11.17
CA ALA A 341 13.90 7.54 10.76
C ALA A 341 12.67 7.27 9.87
N VAL A 342 12.80 6.41 8.88
CA VAL A 342 11.71 6.04 7.97
C VAL A 342 11.60 4.52 7.87
N LEU A 343 10.38 3.98 8.05
CA LEU A 343 10.04 2.59 7.85
C LEU A 343 8.86 2.48 6.89
N VAL A 344 9.06 1.88 5.72
CA VAL A 344 7.99 1.72 4.73
C VAL A 344 7.80 0.27 4.30
N CYS A 345 6.58 -0.06 3.89
CA CYS A 345 6.23 -1.38 3.38
C CYS A 345 5.56 -1.24 2.02
N VAL A 346 6.07 -1.96 1.02
CA VAL A 346 5.54 -2.01 -0.36
C VAL A 346 5.13 -0.63 -0.87
N PRO A 347 6.04 0.37 -0.87
CA PRO A 347 5.70 1.75 -1.20
C PRO A 347 5.19 1.89 -2.63
N ALA A 348 4.18 2.73 -2.79
CA ALA A 348 3.65 3.17 -4.08
C ALA A 348 4.51 4.26 -4.70
N MET A 349 4.18 4.69 -5.91
CA MET A 349 4.76 5.86 -6.61
C MET A 349 6.28 5.76 -6.80
N CYS A 350 6.80 4.54 -6.97
CA CYS A 350 8.21 4.29 -7.22
C CYS A 350 8.44 3.97 -8.70
N ASP A 351 9.46 4.58 -9.29
CA ASP A 351 9.96 4.32 -10.63
C ASP A 351 8.88 4.37 -11.72
N PHE A 352 8.23 5.53 -11.88
CA PHE A 352 7.20 5.73 -12.91
C PHE A 352 7.70 5.48 -14.35
N PHE A 353 9.01 5.54 -14.56
CA PHE A 353 9.66 5.30 -15.83
C PHE A 353 10.26 3.90 -15.99
N ALA A 354 9.91 2.96 -15.11
CA ALA A 354 10.39 1.58 -15.13
C ALA A 354 10.26 0.90 -16.50
N LYS A 355 9.26 1.29 -17.30
CA LYS A 355 9.06 0.79 -18.69
C LYS A 355 10.26 1.04 -19.60
N ASN A 356 11.07 2.07 -19.36
CA ASN A 356 12.31 2.33 -20.11
C ASN A 356 13.38 1.24 -19.87
N LYS A 357 13.16 0.37 -18.90
CA LYS A 357 14.01 -0.76 -18.52
C LYS A 357 13.25 -2.11 -18.57
N ASP A 358 12.19 -2.19 -19.39
CA ASP A 358 11.31 -3.38 -19.49
C ASP A 358 10.72 -3.84 -18.15
N ARG A 359 10.45 -2.92 -17.21
CA ARG A 359 9.88 -3.19 -15.88
C ARG A 359 8.54 -2.50 -15.72
N GLN A 360 7.73 -2.97 -14.77
CA GLN A 360 6.46 -2.35 -14.44
C GLN A 360 6.64 -1.21 -13.43
N PRO A 361 6.10 -0.01 -13.70
CA PRO A 361 6.07 1.10 -12.74
C PRO A 361 5.28 0.73 -11.49
N GLY A 362 5.61 1.38 -10.36
CA GLY A 362 4.77 1.34 -9.15
C GLY A 362 3.41 2.01 -9.37
N TRP A 363 2.41 1.59 -8.59
CA TRP A 363 1.09 2.24 -8.58
C TRP A 363 1.14 3.68 -8.02
N PRO A 364 0.31 4.61 -8.53
CA PRO A 364 -0.46 4.57 -9.77
C PRO A 364 0.48 4.73 -10.97
N GLN A 365 0.13 4.12 -12.10
CA GLN A 365 0.93 4.27 -13.31
C GLN A 365 0.66 5.64 -13.95
N LEU A 366 1.55 6.59 -13.71
CA LEU A 366 1.53 7.89 -14.35
C LEU A 366 2.34 7.85 -15.64
N SER A 367 1.77 8.39 -16.72
CA SER A 367 2.42 8.43 -18.04
C SER A 367 2.77 9.86 -18.47
N ASN A 368 2.32 10.89 -17.76
CA ASN A 368 2.61 12.28 -18.10
C ASN A 368 4.03 12.64 -17.70
N LEU A 369 4.88 12.88 -18.72
CA LEU A 369 6.30 13.17 -18.52
C LEU A 369 6.57 14.53 -17.86
N GLN A 370 5.61 15.46 -17.89
CA GLN A 370 5.74 16.77 -17.26
C GLN A 370 5.45 16.74 -15.75
N THR A 371 4.69 15.77 -15.27
CA THR A 371 4.24 15.67 -13.89
C THR A 371 4.89 14.50 -13.16
N ALA A 372 4.87 13.31 -13.76
CA ALA A 372 5.32 12.07 -13.12
C ALA A 372 6.72 12.18 -12.46
N PRO A 373 7.75 12.80 -13.07
CA PRO A 373 9.08 12.85 -12.47
C PRO A 373 9.12 13.61 -11.14
N TYR A 374 8.22 14.58 -10.96
CA TYR A 374 8.18 15.38 -9.72
C TYR A 374 7.56 14.65 -8.54
N TYR A 375 6.89 13.52 -8.79
CA TYR A 375 6.19 12.72 -7.78
C TYR A 375 6.72 11.30 -7.66
N ASP A 376 7.82 11.00 -8.35
CA ASP A 376 8.47 9.70 -8.26
C ASP A 376 9.29 9.60 -6.98
N CYS A 377 9.00 8.60 -6.15
CA CYS A 377 9.71 8.32 -4.90
C CYS A 377 11.23 8.19 -5.09
N VAL A 378 11.67 7.71 -6.26
CA VAL A 378 13.10 7.60 -6.61
C VAL A 378 13.82 8.94 -6.47
N ASN A 379 13.16 10.03 -6.88
CA ASN A 379 13.77 11.35 -6.89
C ASN A 379 13.85 11.96 -5.48
N PHE A 380 12.85 11.72 -4.64
CA PHE A 380 12.90 12.09 -3.21
C PHE A 380 13.93 11.27 -2.43
N ALA A 381 14.07 9.98 -2.76
CA ALA A 381 15.01 9.07 -2.13
C ALA A 381 16.45 9.63 -2.13
N ARG A 382 16.86 10.30 -3.19
CA ARG A 382 18.19 10.90 -3.36
C ARG A 382 18.53 11.97 -2.30
N TYR A 383 17.51 12.54 -1.64
CA TYR A 383 17.67 13.60 -0.62
C TYR A 383 17.50 13.11 0.81
N MET A 384 17.22 11.81 1.02
CA MET A 384 17.04 11.24 2.35
C MET A 384 18.36 11.24 3.14
N LYS A 385 18.31 11.72 4.39
CA LYS A 385 19.46 11.82 5.28
C LYS A 385 19.34 10.96 6.54
N CYS A 386 18.16 10.42 6.81
CA CYS A 386 17.89 9.59 7.99
C CYS A 386 17.97 8.10 7.68
N PRO A 387 18.13 7.23 8.69
CA PRO A 387 18.02 5.77 8.52
C PRO A 387 16.70 5.38 7.85
N PHE A 388 16.80 4.48 6.89
CA PHE A 388 15.70 4.05 6.05
C PHE A 388 15.54 2.53 6.04
N THR A 389 14.35 2.02 6.34
CA THR A 389 14.02 0.59 6.24
C THR A 389 12.83 0.40 5.31
N ILE A 390 12.96 -0.56 4.39
CA ILE A 390 11.90 -0.92 3.45
C ILE A 390 11.59 -2.41 3.49
N TYR A 391 10.31 -2.75 3.48
CA TYR A 391 9.81 -4.09 3.19
C TYR A 391 9.43 -4.19 1.72
N VAL A 392 9.97 -5.18 1.02
CA VAL A 392 9.71 -5.45 -0.40
C VAL A 392 9.04 -6.81 -0.55
N GLY A 393 7.81 -6.82 -1.05
CA GLY A 393 7.08 -8.05 -1.39
C GLY A 393 7.44 -8.53 -2.78
N PHE A 394 8.04 -9.71 -2.91
CA PHE A 394 8.47 -10.22 -4.22
C PHE A 394 7.29 -10.60 -5.12
N GLY A 395 6.16 -11.03 -4.52
CA GLY A 395 4.93 -11.32 -5.24
C GLY A 395 4.01 -10.10 -5.47
N ASP A 396 4.44 -8.88 -5.13
CA ASP A 396 3.63 -7.68 -5.32
C ASP A 396 3.57 -7.29 -6.80
N ILE A 397 2.34 -7.23 -7.33
CA ILE A 397 2.06 -6.83 -8.72
C ILE A 397 1.55 -5.39 -8.84
N SER A 398 1.25 -4.73 -7.72
CA SER A 398 0.78 -3.35 -7.67
C SER A 398 1.94 -2.37 -7.47
N CYS A 399 2.72 -2.59 -6.42
CA CYS A 399 3.96 -1.85 -6.12
C CYS A 399 5.13 -2.81 -6.31
N THR A 400 5.51 -2.99 -7.57
CA THR A 400 6.43 -4.07 -7.97
C THR A 400 7.77 -4.05 -7.23
N PRO A 401 8.36 -5.21 -6.96
CA PRO A 401 9.63 -5.27 -6.24
C PRO A 401 10.74 -4.52 -6.97
N SER A 402 10.77 -4.52 -8.30
CA SER A 402 11.80 -3.77 -9.05
C SER A 402 11.64 -2.25 -8.91
N SER A 403 10.41 -1.73 -8.87
CA SER A 403 10.17 -0.31 -8.65
C SER A 403 10.56 0.11 -7.23
N ASN A 404 10.28 -0.74 -6.24
CA ASN A 404 10.69 -0.53 -4.85
C ASN A 404 12.21 -0.55 -4.70
N TYR A 405 12.91 -1.48 -5.38
CA TYR A 405 14.36 -1.52 -5.38
C TYR A 405 15.00 -0.33 -6.09
N ALA A 406 14.41 0.18 -7.18
CA ALA A 406 14.90 1.38 -7.83
C ALA A 406 14.89 2.59 -6.87
N ALA A 407 13.83 2.75 -6.08
CA ALA A 407 13.75 3.79 -5.05
C ALA A 407 14.68 3.52 -3.86
N TYR A 408 14.75 2.28 -3.36
CA TYR A 408 15.66 1.90 -2.27
C TYR A 408 17.12 2.12 -2.63
N ASN A 409 17.54 1.72 -3.83
CA ASN A 409 18.93 1.86 -4.28
C ASN A 409 19.35 3.33 -4.39
N ALA A 410 18.41 4.24 -4.68
CA ALA A 410 18.65 5.68 -4.77
C ALA A 410 18.84 6.37 -3.40
N VAL A 411 18.47 5.74 -2.28
CA VAL A 411 18.67 6.29 -0.93
C VAL A 411 20.15 6.31 -0.56
N PRO A 412 20.76 7.47 -0.24
CA PRO A 412 22.19 7.57 0.07
C PRO A 412 22.52 7.32 1.55
N SER A 413 21.56 7.46 2.45
CA SER A 413 21.76 7.29 3.90
C SER A 413 21.83 5.81 4.29
N GLU A 414 22.09 5.53 5.57
CA GLU A 414 21.99 4.19 6.14
C GLU A 414 20.64 3.57 5.79
N LYS A 415 20.67 2.38 5.21
CA LYS A 415 19.45 1.75 4.71
C LYS A 415 19.43 0.24 4.90
N LYS A 416 18.21 -0.31 5.11
CA LYS A 416 17.94 -1.73 5.30
C LYS A 416 16.79 -2.16 4.41
N VAL A 417 16.95 -3.26 3.69
CA VAL A 417 15.85 -3.92 2.96
C VAL A 417 15.47 -5.24 3.63
N ILE A 418 14.18 -5.49 3.75
CA ILE A 418 13.62 -6.74 4.27
C ILE A 418 12.79 -7.37 3.16
N ASN A 419 13.36 -8.40 2.55
CA ASN A 419 12.74 -9.14 1.47
C ASN A 419 11.70 -10.12 1.99
N LYS A 420 10.52 -10.11 1.39
CA LYS A 420 9.41 -11.00 1.70
C LYS A 420 9.05 -11.83 0.46
N ILE A 421 9.67 -13.01 0.39
CA ILE A 421 9.40 -13.98 -0.68
C ILE A 421 7.93 -14.42 -0.59
N GLY A 422 7.25 -14.51 -1.72
CA GLY A 422 5.84 -14.91 -1.80
C GLY A 422 4.82 -13.90 -1.25
N MET A 423 5.29 -12.78 -0.67
CA MET A 423 4.40 -11.72 -0.17
C MET A 423 3.95 -10.82 -1.32
N GLY A 424 2.64 -10.65 -1.46
CA GLY A 424 2.02 -9.67 -2.33
C GLY A 424 1.91 -8.29 -1.67
N HIS A 425 0.89 -7.51 -2.08
CA HIS A 425 0.64 -6.14 -1.58
C HIS A 425 0.00 -6.15 -0.18
N THR A 426 0.77 -6.46 0.86
CA THR A 426 0.28 -6.62 2.24
C THR A 426 1.33 -6.21 3.26
N ILE A 427 0.94 -6.09 4.54
CA ILE A 427 1.84 -5.86 5.67
C ILE A 427 2.13 -7.19 6.35
N PRO A 428 3.39 -7.64 6.45
CA PRO A 428 3.73 -8.84 7.18
C PRO A 428 3.74 -8.60 8.70
N PRO A 429 3.50 -9.63 9.54
CA PRO A 429 3.43 -9.47 11.00
C PRO A 429 4.71 -8.89 11.63
N ASP A 430 5.87 -9.18 11.08
CA ASP A 430 7.17 -8.69 11.58
C ASP A 430 7.45 -7.22 11.23
N TYR A 431 6.64 -6.58 10.39
CA TYR A 431 6.69 -5.13 10.16
C TYR A 431 6.52 -4.34 11.46
N TYR A 432 5.60 -4.78 12.32
CA TYR A 432 5.39 -4.12 13.60
C TYR A 432 6.52 -4.33 14.59
N ARG A 433 7.32 -5.40 14.47
CA ARG A 433 8.56 -5.56 15.26
C ARG A 433 9.64 -4.57 14.85
N GLU A 434 9.78 -4.30 13.54
CA GLU A 434 10.70 -3.24 13.06
C GLU A 434 10.21 -1.85 13.51
N LEU A 435 8.89 -1.61 13.55
CA LEU A 435 8.34 -0.36 14.08
C LEU A 435 8.67 -0.19 15.58
N GLU A 436 8.57 -1.27 16.37
CA GLU A 436 8.99 -1.24 17.78
C GLU A 436 10.50 -0.98 17.94
N GLN A 437 11.33 -1.48 17.03
CA GLN A 437 12.78 -1.17 17.04
C GLN A 437 13.01 0.31 16.70
N MET A 438 12.28 0.89 15.73
CA MET A 438 12.33 2.32 15.44
C MET A 438 11.90 3.15 16.65
N VAL A 439 10.85 2.75 17.36
CA VAL A 439 10.40 3.40 18.61
C VAL A 439 11.53 3.40 19.66
N LYS A 440 12.19 2.26 19.86
CA LYS A 440 13.35 2.17 20.78
C LYS A 440 14.49 3.07 20.35
N TYR A 441 14.81 3.11 19.05
CA TYR A 441 15.83 4.00 18.51
C TYR A 441 15.49 5.47 18.81
N LEU A 442 14.27 5.92 18.55
CA LEU A 442 13.84 7.29 18.80
C LEU A 442 13.83 7.67 20.28
N LYS A 443 13.53 6.73 21.18
CA LYS A 443 13.59 6.96 22.63
C LYS A 443 15.00 7.12 23.17
N ASN A 444 15.97 6.43 22.55
CA ASN A 444 17.36 6.40 23.00
C ASN A 444 18.26 7.44 22.30
N LYS A 445 17.75 8.08 21.25
CA LYS A 445 18.45 9.16 20.55
C LYS A 445 18.42 10.47 21.35
#